data_19140d2260f3347ba2382208142edb6f
#
_entry.id   19140d2260f3347ba2382208142edb6f
#
_cell.length_a   1.000
_cell.length_b   1.000
_cell.length_c   1.000
_cell.angle_alpha   90.00
_cell.angle_beta   90.00
_cell.angle_gamma   90.00
#
_symmetry.space_group_name_H-M   'P 1'
#
loop_
_entity.id
_entity.type
_entity.pdbx_description
1 polymer ?
#
loop_
_entity_poly.entity_id
_entity_poly.type
_entity_poly.pdbx_seq_one_letter_code
_entity_poly.pdbx_strand_id
1 'polypeptide(L)'
;MEERFYKRYESFKRSLDALAEARQRDMSDSFVLSGTTARFSITMDLAWKVMKDIIVGYYEITDFVTGSPKEVLKKAFQAKLISDDTWLEMLRTRNELAHDYDGAIIK
;
A
#
# COMPACT_ATOMS: atom_id res chain seq x y z
N MET A 1 -3.87 12.46 17.34
CA MET A 1 -3.34 12.16 15.99
C MET A 1 -2.09 11.31 16.04
N GLU A 2 -1.13 11.65 16.87
CA GLU A 2 0.15 10.94 16.96
C GLU A 2 -0.01 9.46 17.30
N GLU A 3 -0.85 9.15 18.28
CA GLU A 3 -1.06 7.76 18.69
C GLU A 3 -1.66 6.92 17.56
N ARG A 4 -2.63 7.47 16.85
CA ARG A 4 -3.27 6.81 15.71
C ARG A 4 -2.29 6.62 14.56
N PHE A 5 -1.43 7.62 14.32
CA PHE A 5 -0.38 7.52 13.32
C PHE A 5 0.59 6.39 13.66
N TYR A 6 1.07 6.33 14.90
CA TYR A 6 2.03 5.30 15.30
C TYR A 6 1.45 3.90 15.20
N LYS A 7 0.18 3.71 15.55
CA LYS A 7 -0.47 2.42 15.40
C LYS A 7 -0.53 1.97 13.94
N ARG A 8 -0.87 2.89 13.04
CA ARG A 8 -0.94 2.58 11.61
C ARG A 8 0.45 2.32 11.05
N TYR A 9 1.42 3.11 11.45
CA TYR A 9 2.80 2.95 11.03
C TYR A 9 3.35 1.59 11.48
N GLU A 10 3.09 1.19 12.71
CA GLU A 10 3.50 -0.11 13.23
C GLU A 10 2.83 -1.25 12.47
N SER A 11 1.55 -1.11 12.15
CA SER A 11 0.84 -2.09 11.33
C SER A 11 1.46 -2.22 9.95
N PHE A 12 1.81 -1.09 9.34
CA PHE A 12 2.50 -1.08 8.05
C PHE A 12 3.85 -1.80 8.13
N LYS A 13 4.65 -1.51 9.14
CA LYS A 13 5.95 -2.15 9.31
C LYS A 13 5.82 -3.65 9.47
N ARG A 14 4.88 -4.11 10.29
CA ARG A 14 4.64 -5.55 10.47
C ARG A 14 4.20 -6.22 9.18
N SER A 15 3.33 -5.54 8.44
CA SER A 15 2.86 -6.06 7.16
C SER A 15 3.99 -6.14 6.15
N LEU A 16 4.84 -5.13 6.11
CA LEU A 16 6.01 -5.10 5.22
C LEU A 16 7.00 -6.22 5.55
N ASP A 17 7.28 -6.43 6.85
CA ASP A 17 8.16 -7.50 7.29
C ASP A 17 7.60 -8.87 6.90
N ALA A 18 6.29 -9.07 7.08
CA ALA A 18 5.64 -10.30 6.69
C ALA A 18 5.70 -10.53 5.17
N LEU A 19 5.52 -9.47 4.39
CA LEU A 19 5.63 -9.54 2.94
C LEU A 19 7.07 -9.89 2.52
N ALA A 20 8.07 -9.35 3.21
CA ALA A 20 9.47 -9.61 2.89
C ALA A 20 9.85 -11.09 3.05
N GLU A 21 9.13 -11.85 3.87
CA GLU A 21 9.35 -13.29 4.02
C GLU A 21 9.11 -14.05 2.72
N ALA A 22 8.35 -13.47 1.79
CA ALA A 22 8.09 -14.09 0.49
C ALA A 22 9.38 -14.40 -0.28
N ARG A 23 10.45 -13.65 -0.01
CA ARG A 23 11.75 -13.89 -0.65
C ARG A 23 12.33 -15.28 -0.33
N GLN A 24 11.91 -15.87 0.78
CA GLN A 24 12.40 -17.16 1.26
C GLN A 24 11.42 -18.30 0.99
N ARG A 25 10.33 -18.00 0.28
CA ARG A 25 9.26 -18.96 0.01
C ARG A 25 9.25 -19.39 -1.45
N ASP A 26 8.65 -20.53 -1.70
CA ASP A 26 8.51 -21.08 -3.05
C ASP A 26 7.24 -20.53 -3.71
N MET A 27 7.39 -19.61 -4.65
CA MET A 27 6.27 -18.98 -5.36
C MET A 27 5.56 -19.91 -6.33
N SER A 28 6.12 -21.09 -6.59
CA SER A 28 5.41 -22.10 -7.39
C SER A 28 4.30 -22.78 -6.59
N ASP A 29 4.33 -22.67 -5.27
CA ASP A 29 3.26 -23.14 -4.39
C ASP A 29 2.10 -22.15 -4.44
N SER A 30 0.90 -22.62 -4.81
CA SER A 30 -0.27 -21.74 -4.98
C SER A 30 -0.71 -21.08 -3.68
N PHE A 31 -0.53 -21.74 -2.54
CA PHE A 31 -0.84 -21.12 -1.24
C PHE A 31 0.13 -19.98 -0.92
N VAL A 32 1.41 -20.19 -1.21
CA VAL A 32 2.44 -19.15 -1.01
C VAL A 32 2.15 -17.97 -1.92
N LEU A 33 1.84 -18.22 -3.18
CA LEU A 33 1.54 -17.14 -4.13
C LEU A 33 0.31 -16.37 -3.72
N SER A 34 -0.78 -17.04 -3.37
CA SER A 34 -2.01 -16.39 -2.92
C SER A 34 -1.79 -15.59 -1.64
N GLY A 35 -1.08 -16.15 -0.68
CA GLY A 35 -0.76 -15.46 0.56
C GLY A 35 0.10 -14.23 0.33
N THR A 36 1.06 -14.31 -0.58
CA THR A 36 1.95 -13.20 -0.92
C THR A 36 1.18 -12.06 -1.59
N THR A 37 0.29 -12.37 -2.54
CA THR A 37 -0.51 -11.33 -3.21
C THR A 37 -1.46 -10.65 -2.22
N ALA A 38 -2.06 -11.40 -1.31
CA ALA A 38 -2.92 -10.83 -0.28
C ALA A 38 -2.13 -9.89 0.64
N ARG A 39 -0.94 -10.31 1.08
CA ARG A 39 -0.07 -9.49 1.93
C ARG A 39 0.41 -8.24 1.20
N PHE A 40 0.71 -8.35 -0.09
CA PHE A 40 1.09 -7.20 -0.91
C PHE A 40 -0.03 -6.15 -0.93
N SER A 41 -1.27 -6.58 -1.15
CA SER A 41 -2.41 -5.66 -1.19
C SER A 41 -2.63 -4.96 0.15
N ILE A 42 -2.55 -5.70 1.25
CA ILE A 42 -2.69 -5.14 2.60
C ILE A 42 -1.56 -4.13 2.87
N THR A 43 -0.32 -4.51 2.53
CA THR A 43 0.84 -3.65 2.75
C THR A 43 0.73 -2.36 1.94
N MET A 44 0.31 -2.46 0.68
CA MET A 44 0.15 -1.29 -0.18
C MET A 44 -0.95 -0.35 0.35
N ASP A 45 -2.06 -0.90 0.84
CA ASP A 45 -3.13 -0.10 1.42
C ASP A 45 -2.65 0.63 2.69
N LEU A 46 -1.89 -0.03 3.54
CA LEU A 46 -1.31 0.61 4.71
C LEU A 46 -0.28 1.67 4.32
N ALA A 47 0.52 1.40 3.29
CA ALA A 47 1.55 2.33 2.83
C ALA A 47 0.97 3.68 2.42
N TRP A 48 -0.04 3.68 1.54
CA TRP A 48 -0.59 4.97 1.08
C TRP A 48 -1.34 5.70 2.20
N LYS A 49 -1.93 4.97 3.14
CA LYS A 49 -2.59 5.59 4.30
C LYS A 49 -1.57 6.24 5.25
N VAL A 50 -0.43 5.58 5.46
CA VAL A 50 0.66 6.17 6.25
C VAL A 50 1.20 7.42 5.55
N MET A 51 1.37 7.36 4.23
CA MET A 51 1.79 8.54 3.45
C MET A 51 0.81 9.71 3.64
N LYS A 52 -0.48 9.43 3.58
CA LYS A 52 -1.50 10.45 3.80
C LYS A 52 -1.38 11.06 5.19
N ASP A 53 -1.20 10.22 6.20
CA ASP A 53 -1.02 10.70 7.58
C ASP A 53 0.18 11.65 7.67
N ILE A 54 1.28 11.32 7.02
CA ILE A 54 2.49 12.15 7.02
C ILE A 54 2.25 13.46 6.28
N ILE A 55 1.63 13.39 5.11
CA ILE A 55 1.36 14.57 4.28
C ILE A 55 0.46 15.54 5.01
N VAL A 56 -0.61 15.03 5.61
CA VAL A 56 -1.58 15.86 6.32
C VAL A 56 -1.00 16.39 7.64
N GLY A 57 -0.39 15.49 8.42
CA GLY A 57 0.01 15.84 9.79
C GLY A 57 1.36 16.52 9.88
N TYR A 58 2.30 16.17 9.01
CA TYR A 58 3.66 16.70 9.08
C TYR A 58 3.91 17.83 8.06
N TYR A 59 3.44 17.65 6.82
CA TYR A 59 3.59 18.65 5.77
C TYR A 59 2.44 19.64 5.72
N GLU A 60 1.38 19.38 6.47
CA GLU A 60 0.18 20.26 6.56
C GLU A 60 -0.51 20.46 5.20
N ILE A 61 -0.43 19.47 4.33
CA ILE A 61 -1.11 19.49 3.03
C ILE A 61 -2.47 18.83 3.18
N THR A 62 -3.54 19.58 3.03
CA THR A 62 -4.91 19.10 3.27
C THR A 62 -5.83 19.27 2.05
N ASP A 63 -5.33 19.78 0.95
CA ASP A 63 -6.14 20.12 -0.24
C ASP A 63 -6.35 18.90 -1.15
N PHE A 64 -6.91 17.83 -0.59
CA PHE A 64 -7.27 16.64 -1.37
C PHE A 64 -8.64 16.84 -2.02
N VAL A 65 -8.73 16.55 -3.33
CA VAL A 65 -10.00 16.61 -4.05
C VAL A 65 -10.82 15.36 -3.72
N THR A 66 -10.22 14.17 -3.83
CA THR A 66 -10.91 12.91 -3.60
C THR A 66 -10.35 12.12 -2.42
N GLY A 67 -9.09 12.37 -2.06
CA GLY A 67 -8.38 11.58 -1.05
C GLY A 67 -8.09 10.16 -1.49
N SER A 68 -8.14 9.89 -2.81
CA SER A 68 -7.88 8.56 -3.36
C SER A 68 -6.41 8.17 -3.18
N PRO A 69 -6.09 6.86 -3.19
CA PRO A 69 -4.69 6.43 -3.14
C PRO A 69 -3.82 7.08 -4.21
N LYS A 70 -4.32 7.19 -5.44
CA LYS A 70 -3.57 7.80 -6.55
C LYS A 70 -3.24 9.26 -6.27
N GLU A 71 -4.21 10.01 -5.76
CA GLU A 71 -4.00 11.42 -5.42
C GLU A 71 -2.97 11.55 -4.29
N VAL A 72 -3.06 10.69 -3.28
CA VAL A 72 -2.11 10.70 -2.16
C VAL A 72 -0.69 10.43 -2.66
N LEU A 73 -0.51 9.43 -3.54
CA LEU A 73 0.81 9.14 -4.11
C LEU A 73 1.35 10.33 -4.89
N LYS A 74 0.51 10.99 -5.68
CA LYS A 74 0.94 12.17 -6.43
C LYS A 74 1.40 13.30 -5.52
N LYS A 75 0.67 13.54 -4.44
CA LYS A 75 1.06 14.57 -3.46
C LYS A 75 2.33 14.17 -2.72
N ALA A 76 2.53 12.87 -2.45
CA ALA A 76 3.74 12.36 -1.83
C ALA A 76 4.97 12.60 -2.73
N PHE A 77 4.83 12.41 -4.05
CA PHE A 77 5.88 12.77 -5.01
C PHE A 77 6.18 14.26 -4.98
N GLN A 78 5.16 15.10 -5.01
CA GLN A 78 5.31 16.54 -4.99
C GLN A 78 6.02 17.02 -3.72
N ALA A 79 5.72 16.39 -2.59
CA ALA A 79 6.33 16.70 -1.31
C ALA A 79 7.73 16.06 -1.14
N LYS A 80 8.15 15.26 -2.11
CA LYS A 80 9.42 14.53 -2.08
C LYS A 80 9.52 13.49 -0.97
N LEU A 81 8.37 13.03 -0.47
CA LEU A 81 8.29 11.93 0.47
C LEU A 81 8.69 10.63 -0.21
N ILE A 82 8.28 10.46 -1.46
CA ILE A 82 8.68 9.36 -2.32
C ILE A 82 9.26 9.92 -3.62
N SER A 83 10.14 9.16 -4.26
CA SER A 83 10.82 9.61 -5.47
C SER A 83 10.79 8.62 -6.62
N ASP A 84 10.24 7.43 -6.41
CA ASP A 84 10.26 6.33 -7.39
C ASP A 84 8.86 6.12 -7.97
N ASP A 85 8.74 6.13 -9.30
CA ASP A 85 7.45 5.89 -9.99
C ASP A 85 6.94 4.47 -9.80
N THR A 86 7.76 3.55 -9.29
CA THR A 86 7.32 2.18 -8.98
C THR A 86 6.10 2.19 -8.06
N TRP A 87 5.94 3.23 -7.26
CA TRP A 87 4.75 3.34 -6.39
C TRP A 87 3.45 3.36 -7.17
N LEU A 88 3.40 4.05 -8.31
CA LEU A 88 2.20 4.08 -9.16
C LEU A 88 1.97 2.71 -9.82
N GLU A 89 3.04 2.03 -10.21
CA GLU A 89 2.93 0.67 -10.75
C GLU A 89 2.42 -0.30 -9.69
N MET A 90 2.91 -0.18 -8.45
CA MET A 90 2.45 -1.02 -7.34
C MET A 90 0.96 -0.78 -7.05
N LEU A 91 0.51 0.46 -7.11
CA LEU A 91 -0.91 0.77 -6.93
C LEU A 91 -1.74 0.14 -8.04
N ARG A 92 -1.29 0.22 -9.28
CA ARG A 92 -1.97 -0.41 -10.41
C ARG A 92 -2.06 -1.91 -10.22
N THR A 93 -0.95 -2.55 -9.84
CA THR A 93 -0.91 -3.99 -9.58
C THR A 93 -1.90 -4.38 -8.48
N ARG A 94 -1.92 -3.61 -7.40
CA ARG A 94 -2.85 -3.86 -6.30
C ARG A 94 -4.30 -3.80 -6.79
N ASN A 95 -4.63 -2.81 -7.61
CA ASN A 95 -5.98 -2.65 -8.14
C ASN A 95 -6.36 -3.79 -9.10
N GLU A 96 -5.41 -4.23 -9.92
CA GLU A 96 -5.61 -5.37 -10.83
C GLU A 96 -5.84 -6.67 -10.05
N LEU A 97 -5.08 -6.90 -8.98
CA LEU A 97 -5.25 -8.09 -8.15
C LEU A 97 -6.63 -8.13 -7.51
N ALA A 98 -7.12 -7.00 -7.02
CA ALA A 98 -8.47 -6.92 -6.44
C ALA A 98 -9.54 -7.22 -7.51
N HIS A 99 -9.34 -6.72 -8.71
CA HIS A 99 -10.27 -6.92 -9.83
C HIS A 99 -10.29 -8.39 -10.28
N ASP A 100 -9.12 -9.01 -10.42
CA ASP A 100 -8.99 -10.41 -10.80
C ASP A 100 -9.63 -11.32 -9.76
N TYR A 101 -9.45 -11.00 -8.49
CA TYR A 101 -10.05 -11.77 -7.39
C TYR A 101 -11.57 -11.71 -7.46
N ASP A 102 -12.14 -10.53 -7.68
CA ASP A 102 -13.58 -10.34 -7.81
C ASP A 102 -14.11 -11.11 -9.03
N GLY A 103 -13.38 -11.08 -10.13
CA GLY A 103 -13.72 -11.83 -11.34
C GLY A 103 -13.72 -13.34 -11.11
N ALA A 104 -12.76 -13.84 -10.35
CA ALA A 104 -12.66 -15.26 -10.02
C ALA A 104 -13.84 -15.72 -9.14
N ILE A 105 -14.28 -14.87 -8.22
CA ILE A 105 -15.44 -15.17 -7.37
C ILE A 105 -16.72 -15.25 -8.17
N ILE A 106 -16.90 -14.33 -9.11
CA ILE A 106 -18.10 -14.25 -9.94
C ILE A 106 -18.22 -15.44 -10.89
N LYS A 107 -17.11 -15.97 -11.33
CA LYS A 107 -17.09 -17.16 -12.20
C LYS A 107 -17.45 -18.41 -11.43
#